data_6fc40c5c7b0fd664768fdb1e46e0806f
#
_entry.id   6fc40c5c7b0fd664768fdb1e46e0806f
#
_cell.length_a   1.000
_cell.length_b   1.000
_cell.length_c   1.000
_cell.angle_alpha   90.00
_cell.angle_beta   90.00
_cell.angle_gamma   90.00
#
_symmetry.space_group_name_H-M   'P 1'
#
loop_
_entity.id
_entity.type
_entity.pdbx_description
1 polymer ?
#
loop_
_entity_poly.entity_id
_entity_poly.type
_entity_poly.pdbx_seq_one_letter_code
_entity_poly.pdbx_strand_id
1 'polypeptide(L)'
;MKKLTKLILLLLMATLLLSACKGTVPVPENMPTKASGEETEEPVKEQIVNPAEETEPSMKSAEDIFALTRTSTDPLTTDDDRMTCTPSEPIFAPLSAELRAQYQIPTLPEITEEDHVKGSEDAIMTVIFYTDFQCPYCALFASESHKLFEAFPDEVRLVYRPLPLSFHNLAPLAAQAAEAAGLQGKFWEMHDHIFESQQEWNSLTDEGFTEWLNDAAEEISLDVEQFSADLVSEAIVEKIAKETEQQLGLGINATPSLFINEYPWQSSWSFETLSSVIDVMKAEAELSYECPPFVIDPEKKYIATMETEKGEMVFELFPNVAPLAVNSFVYLSQTGFYDGVTFHRVLQDFMAQGGDPTGSGMSGAGYTYAEETHPELLFDQPYLLAVAKTNAPSSSGSQFFITFEPAEWLNGAYTIMGRLIKGEDVLRSITLRDPSAQPAPDFEGDKIIKITIEEK
;
A
#
# COMPACT_ATOMS: atom_id res chain seq x y z
N MET A 1 -6.02 5.86 22.52
CA MET A 1 -5.66 6.58 21.30
C MET A 1 -4.73 5.77 20.41
N LYS A 2 -3.64 5.17 20.90
CA LYS A 2 -2.71 4.32 20.09
C LYS A 2 -3.39 3.13 19.35
N LYS A 3 -4.47 2.56 19.90
CA LYS A 3 -5.21 1.43 19.29
C LYS A 3 -6.11 1.83 18.12
N LEU A 4 -6.55 3.10 18.07
CA LEU A 4 -7.40 3.59 16.99
C LEU A 4 -6.60 3.83 15.69
N THR A 5 -5.31 4.16 15.83
CA THR A 5 -4.42 4.44 14.71
C THR A 5 -4.11 3.19 13.89
N LYS A 6 -3.93 2.02 14.53
CA LYS A 6 -3.66 0.75 13.82
C LYS A 6 -4.84 0.29 12.94
N LEU A 7 -6.08 0.47 13.41
CA LEU A 7 -7.22 0.09 12.58
C LEU A 7 -7.54 1.10 11.51
N ILE A 8 -7.33 2.37 11.79
CA ILE A 8 -7.44 3.41 10.76
C ILE A 8 -6.42 3.12 9.66
N LEU A 9 -5.22 2.60 9.98
CA LEU A 9 -4.24 2.15 8.99
C LEU A 9 -4.69 0.86 8.26
N LEU A 10 -5.22 -0.15 8.96
CA LEU A 10 -5.74 -1.38 8.36
C LEU A 10 -7.04 -1.16 7.57
N LEU A 11 -7.94 -0.31 8.07
CA LEU A 11 -9.13 0.14 7.35
C LEU A 11 -8.81 1.14 6.23
N LEU A 12 -7.74 1.95 6.37
CA LEU A 12 -7.25 2.82 5.31
C LEU A 12 -6.46 2.04 4.25
N MET A 13 -5.74 0.97 4.59
CA MET A 13 -5.27 0.00 3.59
C MET A 13 -6.42 -0.62 2.81
N ALA A 14 -7.48 -1.07 3.49
CA ALA A 14 -8.69 -1.58 2.85
C ALA A 14 -9.43 -0.49 2.05
N THR A 15 -9.47 0.76 2.51
CA THR A 15 -10.16 1.86 1.81
C THR A 15 -9.31 2.54 0.74
N LEU A 16 -8.00 2.58 0.86
CA LEU A 16 -7.11 3.07 -0.21
C LEU A 16 -7.06 2.08 -1.39
N LEU A 17 -7.08 0.79 -1.12
CA LEU A 17 -7.18 -0.24 -2.15
C LEU A 17 -8.61 -0.38 -2.70
N LEU A 18 -9.65 -0.09 -1.92
CA LEU A 18 -11.05 -0.01 -2.38
C LEU A 18 -11.37 1.31 -3.08
N SER A 19 -10.64 2.40 -2.82
CA SER A 19 -10.78 3.68 -3.53
C SER A 19 -10.17 3.61 -4.94
N ALA A 20 -9.26 2.68 -5.20
CA ALA A 20 -8.82 2.38 -6.57
C ALA A 20 -9.95 1.78 -7.44
N CYS A 21 -11.01 1.21 -6.83
CA CYS A 21 -12.14 0.62 -7.55
C CYS A 21 -13.40 1.49 -7.63
N LYS A 22 -13.49 2.63 -6.93
CA LYS A 22 -14.64 3.56 -7.05
C LYS A 22 -14.16 5.00 -6.87
N GLY A 23 -13.71 5.59 -7.98
CA GLY A 23 -13.49 7.03 -8.04
C GLY A 23 -14.79 7.80 -7.86
N THR A 24 -15.01 8.35 -6.68
CA THR A 24 -15.77 9.57 -6.45
C THR A 24 -15.27 10.20 -5.16
N VAL A 25 -14.29 11.07 -5.28
CA VAL A 25 -14.07 12.12 -4.31
C VAL A 25 -15.29 13.04 -4.42
N PRO A 26 -16.00 13.41 -3.36
CA PRO A 26 -17.04 14.41 -3.45
C PRO A 26 -16.38 15.75 -3.81
N VAL A 27 -16.55 16.16 -5.06
CA VAL A 27 -16.32 17.53 -5.50
C VAL A 27 -17.46 18.37 -4.87
N PRO A 28 -17.19 19.50 -4.21
CA PRO A 28 -18.26 20.41 -3.77
C PRO A 28 -19.07 20.83 -5.00
N GLU A 29 -20.37 20.60 -4.96
CA GLU A 29 -21.32 21.17 -5.92
C GLU A 29 -21.25 22.68 -5.82
N ASN A 30 -20.52 23.32 -6.72
CA ASN A 30 -20.74 24.68 -7.20
C ASN A 30 -19.60 25.08 -8.14
N MET A 31 -19.64 24.55 -9.35
CA MET A 31 -19.07 25.25 -10.52
C MET A 31 -20.18 25.49 -11.54
N PRO A 32 -20.37 26.73 -12.02
CA PRO A 32 -21.35 27.00 -13.04
C PRO A 32 -20.88 26.45 -14.39
N THR A 33 -21.66 25.52 -14.94
CA THR A 33 -21.53 25.04 -16.31
C THR A 33 -21.81 26.20 -17.29
N LYS A 34 -20.85 26.51 -18.15
CA LYS A 34 -21.07 27.36 -19.33
C LYS A 34 -21.94 26.60 -20.34
N ALA A 35 -23.18 27.05 -20.46
CA ALA A 35 -24.04 26.71 -21.59
C ALA A 35 -23.64 27.52 -22.81
N SER A 36 -23.48 26.83 -23.95
CA SER A 36 -23.38 27.41 -25.28
C SER A 36 -24.74 27.98 -25.70
N GLY A 37 -24.79 29.28 -25.95
CA GLY A 37 -25.92 29.94 -26.60
C GLY A 37 -25.38 31.12 -27.40
N GLU A 38 -25.52 31.02 -28.72
CA GLU A 38 -25.37 32.14 -29.67
C GLU A 38 -26.39 33.22 -29.35
N GLU A 39 -25.96 34.46 -29.18
CA GLU A 39 -26.77 35.62 -29.51
C GLU A 39 -25.91 36.84 -29.83
N THR A 40 -26.23 37.45 -30.92
CA THR A 40 -25.87 38.62 -31.69
C THR A 40 -25.33 39.87 -30.96
N GLU A 41 -24.31 40.44 -31.65
CA GLU A 41 -23.63 41.73 -31.34
C GLU A 41 -24.56 42.96 -31.44
N GLU A 42 -24.46 43.86 -30.46
CA GLU A 42 -24.59 45.29 -30.63
C GLU A 42 -23.49 46.01 -29.84
N PRO A 43 -22.92 47.14 -30.36
CA PRO A 43 -21.69 47.73 -29.84
C PRO A 43 -21.97 48.71 -28.67
N VAL A 44 -21.40 48.44 -27.51
CA VAL A 44 -21.37 49.40 -26.36
C VAL A 44 -19.97 50.00 -26.25
N LYS A 45 -19.97 51.32 -26.15
CA LYS A 45 -18.83 52.24 -26.12
C LYS A 45 -17.81 51.83 -25.01
N GLU A 46 -16.56 51.79 -25.44
CA GLU A 46 -15.36 51.75 -24.61
C GLU A 46 -15.33 52.88 -23.57
N GLN A 47 -15.41 52.55 -22.27
CA GLN A 47 -14.86 53.34 -21.22
C GLN A 47 -13.53 52.72 -20.82
N ILE A 48 -12.45 53.43 -21.07
CA ILE A 48 -11.11 53.10 -20.62
C ILE A 48 -11.10 53.21 -19.09
N VAL A 49 -11.20 52.06 -18.41
CA VAL A 49 -10.85 51.91 -16.99
C VAL A 49 -9.40 51.42 -16.99
N ASN A 50 -8.51 52.21 -16.40
CA ASN A 50 -7.14 51.78 -16.14
C ASN A 50 -7.16 50.40 -15.43
N PRO A 51 -6.40 49.40 -15.88
CA PRO A 51 -6.23 48.19 -15.12
C PRO A 51 -5.57 48.59 -13.81
N ALA A 52 -6.26 48.33 -12.68
CA ALA A 52 -5.60 48.26 -11.39
C ALA A 52 -4.48 47.22 -11.54
N GLU A 53 -3.27 47.60 -11.15
CA GLU A 53 -2.16 46.69 -10.97
C GLU A 53 -2.68 45.52 -10.16
N GLU A 54 -2.91 44.36 -10.80
CA GLU A 54 -2.93 43.06 -10.12
C GLU A 54 -1.53 42.90 -9.54
N THR A 55 -1.36 43.21 -8.27
CA THR A 55 -0.17 42.84 -7.53
C THR A 55 -0.16 41.32 -7.50
N GLU A 56 0.72 40.70 -8.31
CA GLU A 56 1.07 39.29 -8.13
C GLU A 56 1.34 39.04 -6.63
N PRO A 57 0.86 37.97 -6.03
CA PRO A 57 1.13 37.70 -4.63
C PRO A 57 2.64 37.65 -4.47
N SER A 58 3.21 38.61 -3.76
CA SER A 58 4.64 38.72 -3.51
C SER A 58 5.07 37.48 -2.74
N MET A 59 5.83 36.59 -3.38
CA MET A 59 6.47 35.46 -2.71
C MET A 59 7.22 35.99 -1.48
N LYS A 60 6.95 35.47 -0.27
CA LYS A 60 7.75 35.78 0.90
C LYS A 60 9.21 35.51 0.59
N SER A 61 10.07 36.47 0.88
CA SER A 61 11.52 36.28 0.68
C SER A 61 12.04 35.20 1.65
N ALA A 62 13.20 34.64 1.33
CA ALA A 62 13.89 33.71 2.23
C ALA A 62 14.11 34.32 3.63
N GLU A 63 14.41 35.61 3.67
CA GLU A 63 14.65 36.35 4.92
C GLU A 63 13.34 36.50 5.71
N ASP A 64 12.19 36.76 5.05
CA ASP A 64 10.90 36.83 5.71
C ASP A 64 10.50 35.49 6.31
N ILE A 65 10.70 34.38 5.61
CA ILE A 65 10.38 33.03 6.13
C ILE A 65 11.33 32.65 7.27
N PHE A 66 12.61 32.99 7.16
CA PHE A 66 13.60 32.73 8.21
C PHE A 66 13.35 33.59 9.48
N ALA A 67 12.64 34.72 9.36
CA ALA A 67 12.21 35.51 10.51
C ALA A 67 10.99 34.93 11.26
N LEU A 68 10.28 33.96 10.67
CA LEU A 68 9.19 33.27 11.34
C LEU A 68 9.73 32.37 12.45
N THR A 69 8.94 32.17 13.49
CA THR A 69 9.28 31.27 14.59
C THR A 69 8.26 30.16 14.67
N ARG A 70 8.72 29.00 15.08
CA ARG A 70 7.86 27.82 15.31
C ARG A 70 6.68 28.17 16.21
N THR A 71 5.49 27.69 15.86
CA THR A 71 4.25 27.96 16.62
C THR A 71 4.02 26.97 17.77
N SER A 72 4.58 25.74 17.70
CA SER A 72 4.46 24.74 18.76
C SER A 72 5.46 24.99 19.87
N THR A 73 5.03 24.77 21.11
CA THR A 73 5.88 24.79 22.32
C THR A 73 6.31 23.40 22.76
N ASP A 74 5.91 22.35 22.03
CA ASP A 74 6.28 20.98 22.35
C ASP A 74 7.80 20.78 22.19
N PRO A 75 8.44 19.92 23.00
CA PRO A 75 9.88 19.68 22.88
C PRO A 75 10.25 19.14 21.50
N LEU A 76 11.41 19.56 21.01
CA LEU A 76 11.98 19.07 19.75
C LEU A 76 12.70 17.75 19.92
N THR A 77 13.28 17.54 21.09
CA THR A 77 14.07 16.34 21.43
C THR A 77 13.57 15.67 22.68
N THR A 78 13.89 14.42 22.81
CA THR A 78 13.76 13.61 24.03
C THR A 78 14.98 13.83 24.92
N ASP A 79 15.00 13.21 26.13
CA ASP A 79 16.12 13.33 27.08
C ASP A 79 17.45 12.77 26.56
N ASP A 80 17.43 11.92 25.54
CA ASP A 80 18.59 11.33 24.87
C ASP A 80 18.98 12.00 23.54
N ASP A 81 18.55 13.25 23.34
CA ASP A 81 18.81 14.06 22.15
C ASP A 81 18.24 13.46 20.83
N ARG A 82 17.28 12.57 20.92
CA ARG A 82 16.54 12.09 19.76
C ARG A 82 15.40 13.05 19.40
N MET A 83 15.05 13.08 18.12
CA MET A 83 13.90 13.83 17.64
C MET A 83 12.62 13.35 18.35
N THR A 84 11.75 14.29 18.76
CA THR A 84 10.43 13.92 19.32
C THR A 84 9.57 13.31 18.21
N CYS A 85 9.39 12.01 18.25
CA CYS A 85 8.57 11.24 17.31
C CYS A 85 7.88 10.06 18.00
N THR A 86 7.03 9.36 17.28
CA THR A 86 6.44 8.10 17.73
C THR A 86 6.96 6.99 16.82
N PRO A 87 7.72 6.02 17.33
CA PRO A 87 8.08 4.83 16.57
C PRO A 87 6.81 4.15 16.03
N SER A 88 6.84 3.76 14.78
CA SER A 88 5.78 2.96 14.18
C SER A 88 5.94 1.51 14.63
N GLU A 89 4.89 0.73 14.53
CA GLU A 89 5.01 -0.72 14.60
C GLU A 89 4.91 -1.28 13.19
N PRO A 90 5.59 -2.40 12.86
CA PRO A 90 5.42 -3.06 11.58
C PRO A 90 3.94 -3.27 11.24
N ILE A 91 3.59 -3.12 9.98
CA ILE A 91 2.19 -3.25 9.51
C ILE A 91 1.67 -4.65 9.84
N PHE A 92 2.52 -5.67 9.64
CA PHE A 92 2.22 -7.08 9.91
C PHE A 92 2.83 -7.58 11.24
N ALA A 93 2.97 -6.69 12.24
CA ALA A 93 3.36 -7.12 13.59
C ALA A 93 2.35 -8.13 14.16
N PRO A 94 2.77 -9.09 15.00
CA PRO A 94 1.86 -10.10 15.56
C PRO A 94 0.62 -9.47 16.21
N LEU A 95 -0.57 -10.01 15.90
CA LEU A 95 -1.83 -9.49 16.42
C LEU A 95 -1.96 -9.77 17.92
N SER A 96 -2.09 -8.71 18.73
CA SER A 96 -2.37 -8.86 20.15
C SER A 96 -3.78 -9.43 20.40
N ALA A 97 -3.96 -10.10 21.54
CA ALA A 97 -5.27 -10.65 21.92
C ALA A 97 -6.36 -9.56 22.01
N GLU A 98 -5.97 -8.33 22.42
CA GLU A 98 -6.90 -7.20 22.50
C GLU A 98 -7.34 -6.73 21.12
N LEU A 99 -6.43 -6.68 20.13
CA LEU A 99 -6.76 -6.33 18.75
C LEU A 99 -7.67 -7.39 18.12
N ARG A 100 -7.36 -8.68 18.33
CA ARG A 100 -8.22 -9.77 17.86
C ARG A 100 -9.65 -9.66 18.41
N ALA A 101 -9.77 -9.43 19.73
CA ALA A 101 -11.08 -9.29 20.38
C ALA A 101 -11.84 -8.04 19.90
N GLN A 102 -11.14 -6.92 19.77
CA GLN A 102 -11.74 -5.65 19.33
C GLN A 102 -12.32 -5.74 17.91
N TYR A 103 -11.62 -6.43 16.99
CA TYR A 103 -11.98 -6.51 15.57
C TYR A 103 -12.57 -7.85 15.17
N GLN A 104 -12.85 -8.71 16.16
CA GLN A 104 -13.42 -10.05 15.94
C GLN A 104 -12.59 -10.89 14.95
N ILE A 105 -11.26 -10.70 14.97
CA ILE A 105 -10.33 -11.48 14.15
C ILE A 105 -10.20 -12.87 14.78
N PRO A 106 -10.53 -13.96 14.07
CA PRO A 106 -10.42 -15.30 14.62
C PRO A 106 -8.95 -15.62 14.93
N THR A 107 -8.70 -16.42 15.97
CA THR A 107 -7.43 -17.09 16.14
C THR A 107 -7.41 -18.30 15.23
N LEU A 108 -6.57 -18.24 14.20
CA LEU A 108 -6.44 -19.36 13.27
C LEU A 108 -5.76 -20.55 13.95
N PRO A 109 -6.10 -21.78 13.58
CA PRO A 109 -5.36 -22.95 13.99
C PRO A 109 -3.89 -22.85 13.56
N GLU A 110 -3.00 -23.38 14.39
CA GLU A 110 -1.58 -23.49 14.05
C GLU A 110 -1.41 -24.28 12.74
N ILE A 111 -0.37 -23.93 11.99
CA ILE A 111 0.03 -24.70 10.79
C ILE A 111 0.75 -25.93 11.27
N THR A 112 0.31 -27.10 10.80
CA THR A 112 0.81 -28.43 11.19
C THR A 112 1.26 -29.22 9.99
N GLU A 113 1.81 -30.41 10.21
CA GLU A 113 2.17 -31.37 9.15
C GLU A 113 0.93 -31.91 8.40
N GLU A 114 -0.27 -31.70 8.93
CA GLU A 114 -1.53 -32.05 8.27
C GLU A 114 -1.98 -31.03 7.23
N ASP A 115 -1.45 -29.79 7.30
CA ASP A 115 -1.73 -28.75 6.32
C ASP A 115 -0.92 -28.98 5.03
N HIS A 116 -1.51 -28.67 3.87
CA HIS A 116 -0.77 -28.64 2.62
C HIS A 116 -0.08 -27.28 2.46
N VAL A 117 1.24 -27.31 2.60
CA VAL A 117 2.09 -26.12 2.59
C VAL A 117 3.01 -26.14 1.38
N LYS A 118 3.17 -24.98 0.72
CA LYS A 118 4.13 -24.73 -0.36
C LYS A 118 4.98 -23.51 0.00
N GLY A 119 6.30 -23.66 0.04
CA GLY A 119 7.25 -22.60 0.41
C GLY A 119 7.91 -22.80 1.77
N SER A 120 8.84 -21.90 2.11
CA SER A 120 9.66 -21.98 3.31
C SER A 120 8.90 -21.62 4.58
N GLU A 121 9.28 -22.21 5.72
CA GLU A 121 8.81 -21.75 7.04
C GLU A 121 9.31 -20.33 7.39
N ASP A 122 10.46 -19.94 6.85
CA ASP A 122 11.08 -18.64 7.05
C ASP A 122 10.58 -17.56 6.08
N ALA A 123 9.57 -17.87 5.25
CA ALA A 123 9.00 -16.91 4.31
C ALA A 123 8.43 -15.69 5.02
N ILE A 124 8.74 -14.49 4.51
CA ILE A 124 8.28 -13.24 5.10
C ILE A 124 6.74 -13.07 5.02
N MET A 125 6.12 -13.69 3.98
CA MET A 125 4.68 -13.66 3.76
C MET A 125 4.11 -15.09 3.81
N THR A 126 3.31 -15.39 4.83
CA THR A 126 2.49 -16.60 4.87
C THR A 126 1.06 -16.27 4.47
N VAL A 127 0.57 -16.89 3.41
CA VAL A 127 -0.81 -16.76 2.93
C VAL A 127 -1.58 -18.02 3.30
N ILE A 128 -2.46 -17.95 4.31
CA ILE A 128 -3.41 -19.01 4.62
C ILE A 128 -4.69 -18.71 3.85
N PHE A 129 -5.11 -19.64 2.98
CA PHE A 129 -6.29 -19.43 2.17
C PHE A 129 -7.31 -20.56 2.33
N TYR A 130 -8.54 -20.15 2.65
CA TYR A 130 -9.70 -21.02 2.74
C TYR A 130 -10.39 -21.03 1.38
N THR A 131 -10.47 -22.19 0.76
CA THR A 131 -10.81 -22.31 -0.66
C THR A 131 -11.80 -23.44 -0.95
N ASP A 132 -12.50 -23.27 -2.07
CA ASP A 132 -13.48 -24.19 -2.62
C ASP A 132 -13.18 -24.38 -4.11
N PHE A 133 -12.91 -25.60 -4.52
CA PHE A 133 -12.51 -25.89 -5.90
C PHE A 133 -13.59 -25.57 -6.93
N GLN A 134 -14.87 -25.50 -6.54
CA GLN A 134 -15.95 -25.16 -7.45
C GLN A 134 -16.21 -23.64 -7.51
N CYS A 135 -15.60 -22.86 -6.61
CA CYS A 135 -15.74 -21.40 -6.59
C CYS A 135 -14.89 -20.76 -7.72
N PRO A 136 -15.49 -19.95 -8.62
CA PRO A 136 -14.76 -19.32 -9.72
C PRO A 136 -13.72 -18.29 -9.25
N TYR A 137 -13.98 -17.62 -8.13
CA TYR A 137 -13.01 -16.67 -7.55
C TYR A 137 -11.82 -17.39 -6.92
N CYS A 138 -12.00 -18.63 -6.44
CA CYS A 138 -10.89 -19.44 -5.97
C CYS A 138 -9.98 -19.89 -7.11
N ALA A 139 -10.54 -20.21 -8.28
CA ALA A 139 -9.74 -20.50 -9.47
C ALA A 139 -8.90 -19.30 -9.93
N LEU A 140 -9.49 -18.09 -9.87
CA LEU A 140 -8.74 -16.86 -10.15
C LEU A 140 -7.61 -16.65 -9.14
N PHE A 141 -7.89 -16.83 -7.83
CA PHE A 141 -6.86 -16.71 -6.80
C PHE A 141 -5.76 -17.77 -6.96
N ALA A 142 -6.10 -19.01 -7.29
CA ALA A 142 -5.11 -20.08 -7.54
C ALA A 142 -4.12 -19.66 -8.64
N SER A 143 -4.60 -19.09 -9.75
CA SER A 143 -3.74 -18.56 -10.82
C SER A 143 -2.83 -17.43 -10.34
N GLU A 144 -3.34 -16.47 -9.56
CA GLU A 144 -2.55 -15.35 -9.04
C GLU A 144 -1.54 -15.79 -7.98
N SER A 145 -1.91 -16.72 -7.10
CA SER A 145 -1.01 -17.27 -6.09
C SER A 145 0.10 -18.12 -6.70
N HIS A 146 -0.17 -18.82 -7.81
CA HIS A 146 0.85 -19.54 -8.58
C HIS A 146 1.92 -18.58 -9.12
N LYS A 147 1.51 -17.50 -9.80
CA LYS A 147 2.42 -16.44 -10.28
C LYS A 147 3.22 -15.82 -9.14
N LEU A 148 2.57 -15.55 -8.00
CA LEU A 148 3.22 -14.98 -6.83
C LEU A 148 4.31 -15.90 -6.30
N PHE A 149 4.00 -17.19 -6.15
CA PHE A 149 4.95 -18.18 -5.67
C PHE A 149 6.11 -18.40 -6.64
N GLU A 150 5.86 -18.41 -7.95
CA GLU A 150 6.92 -18.51 -8.96
C GLU A 150 7.88 -17.32 -8.94
N ALA A 151 7.36 -16.10 -8.71
CA ALA A 151 8.15 -14.88 -8.66
C ALA A 151 8.92 -14.72 -7.33
N PHE A 152 8.39 -15.24 -6.22
CA PHE A 152 8.89 -15.04 -4.85
C PHE A 152 8.93 -16.35 -4.04
N PRO A 153 9.64 -17.39 -4.51
CA PRO A 153 9.59 -18.74 -3.90
C PRO A 153 10.19 -18.81 -2.49
N ASP A 154 11.10 -17.88 -2.15
CA ASP A 154 11.74 -17.81 -0.83
C ASP A 154 10.99 -16.90 0.13
N GLU A 155 10.18 -15.96 -0.38
CA GLU A 155 9.46 -14.96 0.39
C GLU A 155 8.01 -15.35 0.70
N VAL A 156 7.44 -16.30 -0.06
CA VAL A 156 6.03 -16.68 0.05
C VAL A 156 5.87 -18.11 0.55
N ARG A 157 4.99 -18.26 1.53
CA ARG A 157 4.49 -19.54 2.03
C ARG A 157 2.99 -19.61 1.82
N LEU A 158 2.51 -20.59 1.05
CA LEU A 158 1.09 -20.84 0.80
C LEU A 158 0.61 -21.98 1.68
N VAL A 159 -0.54 -21.79 2.36
CA VAL A 159 -1.17 -22.80 3.21
C VAL A 159 -2.61 -22.97 2.76
N TYR A 160 -2.91 -24.14 2.20
CA TYR A 160 -4.25 -24.51 1.75
C TYR A 160 -5.11 -25.00 2.93
N ARG A 161 -6.37 -24.57 2.97
CA ARG A 161 -7.40 -25.08 3.89
C ARG A 161 -8.72 -25.25 3.16
N PRO A 162 -9.34 -26.45 3.18
CA PRO A 162 -10.58 -26.70 2.46
C PRO A 162 -11.77 -26.01 3.11
N LEU A 163 -12.62 -25.40 2.29
CA LEU A 163 -13.92 -24.88 2.70
C LEU A 163 -14.95 -25.10 1.59
N PRO A 164 -15.33 -26.37 1.30
CA PRO A 164 -16.35 -26.66 0.33
C PRO A 164 -17.70 -26.09 0.80
N LEU A 165 -18.26 -25.16 0.02
CA LEU A 165 -19.51 -24.48 0.36
C LEU A 165 -20.72 -25.38 0.03
N SER A 166 -21.73 -25.37 0.88
CA SER A 166 -22.85 -26.30 0.82
C SER A 166 -23.70 -26.23 -0.45
N PHE A 167 -23.59 -25.18 -1.24
CA PHE A 167 -24.27 -25.01 -2.53
C PHE A 167 -23.39 -25.43 -3.73
N HIS A 168 -22.17 -25.86 -3.51
CA HIS A 168 -21.24 -26.40 -4.49
C HIS A 168 -21.19 -27.93 -4.34
N ASN A 169 -21.97 -28.65 -5.16
CA ASN A 169 -22.18 -30.10 -5.00
C ASN A 169 -20.93 -30.95 -5.27
N LEU A 170 -20.01 -30.50 -6.14
CA LEU A 170 -18.78 -31.22 -6.50
C LEU A 170 -17.57 -30.81 -5.64
N ALA A 171 -17.65 -29.68 -4.91
CA ALA A 171 -16.54 -29.17 -4.14
C ALA A 171 -16.00 -30.13 -3.05
N PRO A 172 -16.84 -30.89 -2.31
CA PRO A 172 -16.34 -31.89 -1.38
C PRO A 172 -15.51 -32.97 -2.07
N LEU A 173 -15.98 -33.50 -3.22
CA LEU A 173 -15.29 -34.53 -3.97
C LEU A 173 -13.97 -34.00 -4.57
N ALA A 174 -13.95 -32.74 -5.03
CA ALA A 174 -12.73 -32.08 -5.51
C ALA A 174 -11.68 -31.94 -4.39
N ALA A 175 -12.11 -31.55 -3.18
CA ALA A 175 -11.23 -31.48 -2.02
C ALA A 175 -10.69 -32.89 -1.63
N GLN A 176 -11.54 -33.90 -1.66
CA GLN A 176 -11.13 -35.28 -1.42
C GLN A 176 -10.09 -35.75 -2.45
N ALA A 177 -10.23 -35.36 -3.71
CA ALA A 177 -9.28 -35.71 -4.78
C ALA A 177 -7.89 -35.08 -4.55
N ALA A 178 -7.83 -33.82 -4.13
CA ALA A 178 -6.57 -33.18 -3.80
C ALA A 178 -5.89 -33.87 -2.59
N GLU A 179 -6.67 -34.26 -1.56
CA GLU A 179 -6.17 -35.03 -0.42
C GLU A 179 -5.67 -36.42 -0.83
N ALA A 180 -6.43 -37.15 -1.66
CA ALA A 180 -6.03 -38.48 -2.16
C ALA A 180 -4.72 -38.41 -2.96
N ALA A 181 -4.56 -37.40 -3.81
CA ALA A 181 -3.32 -37.12 -4.49
C ALA A 181 -2.18 -36.78 -3.53
N GLY A 182 -2.50 -36.06 -2.44
CA GLY A 182 -1.58 -35.73 -1.37
C GLY A 182 -0.97 -36.94 -0.68
N LEU A 183 -1.72 -38.03 -0.50
CA LEU A 183 -1.20 -39.30 0.03
C LEU A 183 -0.13 -39.91 -0.86
N GLN A 184 -0.10 -39.55 -2.16
CA GLN A 184 0.94 -39.95 -3.11
C GLN A 184 1.97 -38.82 -3.36
N GLY A 185 1.98 -37.76 -2.54
CA GLY A 185 2.94 -36.64 -2.60
C GLY A 185 2.67 -35.65 -3.74
N LYS A 186 1.45 -35.65 -4.32
CA LYS A 186 1.08 -34.79 -5.47
C LYS A 186 -0.16 -33.94 -5.22
N PHE A 187 -0.27 -33.42 -4.00
CA PHE A 187 -1.37 -32.54 -3.62
C PHE A 187 -1.45 -31.30 -4.54
N TRP A 188 -0.31 -30.60 -4.71
CA TRP A 188 -0.29 -29.34 -5.45
C TRP A 188 -0.50 -29.54 -6.95
N GLU A 189 -0.02 -30.65 -7.52
CA GLU A 189 -0.27 -30.98 -8.93
C GLU A 189 -1.77 -31.23 -9.18
N MET A 190 -2.44 -31.94 -8.28
CA MET A 190 -3.89 -32.16 -8.39
C MET A 190 -4.68 -30.86 -8.12
N HIS A 191 -4.27 -30.08 -7.12
CA HIS A 191 -4.86 -28.78 -6.81
C HIS A 191 -4.86 -27.86 -8.04
N ASP A 192 -3.68 -27.71 -8.65
CA ASP A 192 -3.51 -26.83 -9.81
C ASP A 192 -4.31 -27.37 -11.00
N HIS A 193 -4.27 -28.67 -11.26
CA HIS A 193 -5.02 -29.32 -12.36
C HIS A 193 -6.54 -29.14 -12.23
N ILE A 194 -7.09 -29.32 -11.01
CA ILE A 194 -8.52 -29.14 -10.75
C ILE A 194 -8.93 -27.68 -10.99
N PHE A 195 -8.16 -26.68 -10.53
CA PHE A 195 -8.48 -25.29 -10.75
C PHE A 195 -8.32 -24.85 -12.19
N GLU A 196 -7.26 -25.23 -12.86
CA GLU A 196 -7.00 -24.88 -14.26
C GLU A 196 -8.10 -25.39 -15.20
N SER A 197 -8.62 -26.60 -14.91
CA SER A 197 -9.65 -27.26 -15.71
C SER A 197 -11.08 -27.03 -15.17
N GLN A 198 -11.29 -26.09 -14.25
CA GLN A 198 -12.58 -25.90 -13.56
C GLN A 198 -13.78 -25.79 -14.51
N GLN A 199 -13.61 -25.17 -15.68
CA GLN A 199 -14.70 -25.03 -16.66
C GLN A 199 -15.08 -26.34 -17.34
N GLU A 200 -14.24 -27.35 -17.36
CA GLU A 200 -14.48 -28.63 -17.98
C GLU A 200 -15.35 -29.53 -17.08
N TRP A 201 -15.10 -29.51 -15.79
CA TRP A 201 -15.73 -30.43 -14.86
C TRP A 201 -16.88 -29.82 -14.03
N ASN A 202 -16.92 -28.50 -13.87
CA ASN A 202 -17.83 -27.81 -12.95
C ASN A 202 -19.35 -28.09 -13.19
N SER A 203 -19.72 -28.56 -14.38
CA SER A 203 -21.11 -28.88 -14.74
C SER A 203 -21.35 -30.38 -14.94
N LEU A 204 -20.41 -31.21 -14.58
CA LEU A 204 -20.57 -32.68 -14.68
C LEU A 204 -21.51 -33.23 -13.58
N THR A 205 -22.00 -34.45 -13.78
CA THR A 205 -22.61 -35.21 -12.69
C THR A 205 -21.53 -35.76 -11.75
N ASP A 206 -21.91 -36.24 -10.57
CA ASP A 206 -20.98 -36.83 -9.61
C ASP A 206 -20.19 -38.01 -10.25
N GLU A 207 -20.86 -38.86 -11.05
CA GLU A 207 -20.22 -39.96 -11.77
C GLU A 207 -19.26 -39.43 -12.84
N GLY A 208 -19.69 -38.45 -13.65
CA GLY A 208 -18.84 -37.89 -14.71
C GLY A 208 -17.64 -37.15 -14.14
N PHE A 209 -17.79 -36.48 -12.99
CA PHE A 209 -16.68 -35.85 -12.32
C PHE A 209 -15.71 -36.87 -11.70
N THR A 210 -16.21 -37.99 -11.18
CA THR A 210 -15.35 -39.09 -10.70
C THR A 210 -14.54 -39.69 -11.82
N GLU A 211 -15.12 -39.90 -13.02
CA GLU A 211 -14.39 -40.34 -14.21
C GLU A 211 -13.31 -39.34 -14.60
N TRP A 212 -13.66 -38.04 -14.65
CA TRP A 212 -12.71 -36.94 -14.94
C TRP A 212 -11.53 -36.92 -13.94
N LEU A 213 -11.79 -37.10 -12.64
CA LEU A 213 -10.76 -37.14 -11.60
C LEU A 213 -9.80 -38.33 -11.76
N ASN A 214 -10.29 -39.47 -12.21
CA ASN A 214 -9.42 -40.63 -12.50
C ASN A 214 -8.54 -40.38 -13.73
N ASP A 215 -9.06 -39.72 -14.76
CA ASP A 215 -8.28 -39.32 -15.92
C ASP A 215 -7.21 -38.28 -15.50
N ALA A 216 -7.56 -37.31 -14.68
CA ALA A 216 -6.64 -36.33 -14.11
C ALA A 216 -5.52 -36.99 -13.28
N ALA A 217 -5.88 -38.02 -12.48
CA ALA A 217 -4.90 -38.79 -11.71
C ALA A 217 -3.90 -39.53 -12.61
N GLU A 218 -4.36 -40.06 -13.76
CA GLU A 218 -3.49 -40.68 -14.75
C GLU A 218 -2.55 -39.66 -15.41
N GLU A 219 -3.08 -38.48 -15.77
CA GLU A 219 -2.32 -37.36 -16.39
C GLU A 219 -1.18 -36.89 -15.50
N ILE A 220 -1.43 -36.73 -14.19
CA ILE A 220 -0.39 -36.36 -13.23
C ILE A 220 0.43 -37.54 -12.72
N SER A 221 0.28 -38.73 -13.32
CA SER A 221 1.04 -39.96 -13.04
C SER A 221 0.89 -40.47 -11.60
N LEU A 222 -0.32 -40.54 -11.09
CA LEU A 222 -0.68 -41.23 -9.85
C LEU A 222 -0.92 -42.73 -10.10
N ASP A 223 -0.85 -43.53 -9.03
CA ASP A 223 -1.48 -44.84 -9.02
C ASP A 223 -3.00 -44.67 -8.95
N VAL A 224 -3.68 -44.83 -10.09
CA VAL A 224 -5.13 -44.57 -10.22
C VAL A 224 -5.95 -45.55 -9.38
N GLU A 225 -5.54 -46.81 -9.19
CA GLU A 225 -6.25 -47.78 -8.35
C GLU A 225 -6.21 -47.33 -6.87
N GLN A 226 -5.02 -46.93 -6.39
CA GLN A 226 -4.86 -46.39 -5.04
C GLN A 226 -5.58 -45.07 -4.88
N PHE A 227 -5.48 -44.14 -5.84
CA PHE A 227 -6.17 -42.84 -5.83
C PHE A 227 -7.69 -43.03 -5.73
N SER A 228 -8.27 -43.91 -6.55
CA SER A 228 -9.73 -44.16 -6.53
C SER A 228 -10.20 -44.76 -5.18
N ALA A 229 -9.38 -45.57 -4.53
CA ALA A 229 -9.66 -46.12 -3.22
C ALA A 229 -9.57 -45.02 -2.12
N ASP A 230 -8.55 -44.18 -2.18
CA ASP A 230 -8.31 -43.09 -1.22
C ASP A 230 -9.36 -41.99 -1.36
N LEU A 231 -9.77 -41.65 -2.58
CA LEU A 231 -10.77 -40.62 -2.91
C LEU A 231 -12.07 -40.78 -2.09
N VAL A 232 -12.52 -41.99 -1.86
CA VAL A 232 -13.74 -42.31 -1.14
C VAL A 232 -13.49 -42.87 0.27
N SER A 233 -12.25 -42.82 0.74
CA SER A 233 -11.91 -43.33 2.07
C SER A 233 -12.57 -42.53 3.19
N GLU A 234 -13.04 -43.24 4.22
CA GLU A 234 -13.67 -42.62 5.39
C GLU A 234 -12.75 -41.56 6.03
N ALA A 235 -11.43 -41.83 6.05
CA ALA A 235 -10.44 -40.93 6.64
C ALA A 235 -10.38 -39.56 5.93
N ILE A 236 -10.38 -39.53 4.59
CA ILE A 236 -10.37 -38.29 3.81
C ILE A 236 -11.72 -37.57 3.93
N VAL A 237 -12.83 -38.30 3.82
CA VAL A 237 -14.19 -37.73 3.96
C VAL A 237 -14.36 -37.06 5.33
N GLU A 238 -13.95 -37.75 6.41
CA GLU A 238 -14.04 -37.21 7.77
C GLU A 238 -13.07 -36.01 7.97
N LYS A 239 -11.86 -36.05 7.40
CA LYS A 239 -10.92 -34.93 7.45
C LYS A 239 -11.55 -33.67 6.86
N ILE A 240 -12.04 -33.73 5.62
CA ILE A 240 -12.66 -32.57 4.94
C ILE A 240 -13.88 -32.07 5.70
N ALA A 241 -14.74 -32.97 6.21
CA ALA A 241 -15.90 -32.56 6.98
C ALA A 241 -15.53 -31.85 8.29
N LYS A 242 -14.56 -32.39 9.04
CA LYS A 242 -14.07 -31.82 10.30
C LYS A 242 -13.43 -30.45 10.08
N GLU A 243 -12.55 -30.33 9.07
CA GLU A 243 -11.93 -29.06 8.74
C GLU A 243 -12.95 -28.02 8.33
N THR A 244 -13.93 -28.38 7.47
CA THR A 244 -15.03 -27.50 7.09
C THR A 244 -15.83 -26.98 8.31
N GLU A 245 -16.18 -27.89 9.24
CA GLU A 245 -16.88 -27.52 10.48
C GLU A 245 -16.04 -26.57 11.33
N GLN A 246 -14.74 -26.82 11.45
CA GLN A 246 -13.82 -25.96 12.19
C GLN A 246 -13.76 -24.55 11.59
N GLN A 247 -13.64 -24.41 10.25
CA GLN A 247 -13.61 -23.14 9.57
C GLN A 247 -14.90 -22.33 9.76
N LEU A 248 -16.04 -23.00 9.61
CA LEU A 248 -17.35 -22.39 9.87
C LEU A 248 -17.48 -21.95 11.34
N GLY A 249 -16.96 -22.73 12.28
CA GLY A 249 -16.89 -22.39 13.72
C GLY A 249 -16.06 -21.13 14.01
N LEU A 250 -15.07 -20.82 13.19
CA LEU A 250 -14.28 -19.59 13.24
C LEU A 250 -14.99 -18.38 12.58
N GLY A 251 -16.15 -18.58 12.00
CA GLY A 251 -16.89 -17.55 11.26
C GLY A 251 -16.40 -17.36 9.82
N ILE A 252 -15.52 -18.24 9.31
CA ILE A 252 -15.05 -18.24 7.92
C ILE A 252 -16.06 -19.00 7.07
N ASN A 253 -16.88 -18.29 6.30
CA ASN A 253 -18.05 -18.84 5.60
C ASN A 253 -18.15 -18.41 4.12
N ALA A 254 -17.09 -17.88 3.57
CA ALA A 254 -16.98 -17.46 2.17
C ALA A 254 -15.61 -17.85 1.60
N THR A 255 -15.54 -18.02 0.27
CA THR A 255 -14.32 -18.38 -0.45
C THR A 255 -14.07 -17.49 -1.67
N PRO A 256 -12.81 -17.14 -1.98
CA PRO A 256 -11.66 -17.37 -1.14
C PRO A 256 -11.65 -16.46 0.08
N SER A 257 -11.29 -16.98 1.25
CA SER A 257 -10.97 -16.17 2.43
C SER A 257 -9.49 -16.27 2.70
N LEU A 258 -8.80 -15.13 2.73
CA LEU A 258 -7.34 -15.07 2.84
C LEU A 258 -6.90 -14.41 4.14
N PHE A 259 -5.80 -14.92 4.67
CA PHE A 259 -5.09 -14.32 5.80
C PHE A 259 -3.61 -14.20 5.43
N ILE A 260 -3.04 -13.02 5.57
CA ILE A 260 -1.62 -12.75 5.36
C ILE A 260 -0.98 -12.52 6.73
N ASN A 261 -0.05 -13.37 7.14
CA ASN A 261 0.58 -13.32 8.48
C ASN A 261 -0.46 -13.14 9.59
N GLU A 262 -1.55 -13.95 9.57
CA GLU A 262 -2.69 -13.92 10.49
C GLU A 262 -3.68 -12.75 10.32
N TYR A 263 -3.39 -11.75 9.48
CA TYR A 263 -4.30 -10.64 9.20
C TYR A 263 -5.34 -11.02 8.15
N PRO A 264 -6.66 -10.85 8.41
CA PRO A 264 -7.69 -11.05 7.40
C PRO A 264 -7.44 -10.11 6.21
N TRP A 265 -7.27 -10.67 5.03
CA TRP A 265 -7.03 -9.91 3.83
C TRP A 265 -8.33 -9.60 3.10
N GLN A 266 -8.69 -8.32 2.98
CA GLN A 266 -9.94 -7.87 2.37
C GLN A 266 -9.73 -7.00 1.13
N SER A 267 -8.46 -6.87 0.68
CA SER A 267 -8.11 -6.10 -0.50
C SER A 267 -7.97 -6.97 -1.74
N SER A 268 -7.53 -6.38 -2.85
CA SER A 268 -7.17 -7.15 -4.05
C SER A 268 -6.09 -8.19 -3.71
N TRP A 269 -6.26 -9.38 -4.27
CA TRP A 269 -5.29 -10.49 -4.19
C TRP A 269 -4.64 -10.75 -5.54
N SER A 270 -4.61 -9.74 -6.44
CA SER A 270 -3.86 -9.81 -7.68
C SER A 270 -2.36 -9.90 -7.41
N PHE A 271 -1.64 -10.48 -8.36
CA PHE A 271 -0.18 -10.59 -8.30
C PHE A 271 0.50 -9.25 -7.97
N GLU A 272 0.09 -8.16 -8.63
CA GLU A 272 0.68 -6.83 -8.44
C GLU A 272 0.47 -6.32 -7.01
N THR A 273 -0.75 -6.53 -6.46
CA THR A 273 -1.05 -6.10 -5.08
C THR A 273 -0.24 -6.89 -4.06
N LEU A 274 -0.20 -8.22 -4.20
CA LEU A 274 0.53 -9.07 -3.25
C LEU A 274 2.05 -8.89 -3.37
N SER A 275 2.58 -8.66 -4.58
CA SER A 275 3.99 -8.30 -4.78
C SER A 275 4.34 -7.00 -4.05
N SER A 276 3.50 -5.97 -4.16
CA SER A 276 3.71 -4.71 -3.43
C SER A 276 3.70 -4.89 -1.90
N VAL A 277 2.90 -5.85 -1.39
CA VAL A 277 2.91 -6.18 0.04
C VAL A 277 4.22 -6.84 0.45
N ILE A 278 4.79 -7.71 -0.38
CA ILE A 278 6.12 -8.31 -0.12
C ILE A 278 7.19 -7.20 -0.07
N ASP A 279 7.16 -6.24 -1.00
CA ASP A 279 8.10 -5.13 -1.01
C ASP A 279 7.98 -4.28 0.26
N VAL A 280 6.76 -4.02 0.73
CA VAL A 280 6.53 -3.35 2.02
C VAL A 280 7.10 -4.15 3.18
N MET A 281 6.84 -5.46 3.24
CA MET A 281 7.36 -6.33 4.31
C MET A 281 8.89 -6.36 4.33
N LYS A 282 9.54 -6.44 3.13
CA LYS A 282 11.00 -6.38 3.01
C LYS A 282 11.54 -5.05 3.51
N ALA A 283 10.95 -3.93 3.09
CA ALA A 283 11.36 -2.61 3.54
C ALA A 283 11.17 -2.44 5.06
N GLU A 284 10.08 -2.94 5.61
CA GLU A 284 9.83 -2.92 7.07
C GLU A 284 10.86 -3.73 7.86
N ALA A 285 11.35 -4.84 7.33
CA ALA A 285 12.39 -5.65 7.97
C ALA A 285 13.73 -4.91 8.12
N GLU A 286 14.00 -3.92 7.27
CA GLU A 286 15.21 -3.09 7.31
C GLU A 286 15.04 -1.83 8.18
N LEU A 287 13.85 -1.51 8.68
CA LEU A 287 13.59 -0.30 9.47
C LEU A 287 14.04 -0.46 10.92
N SER A 288 14.62 0.60 11.48
CA SER A 288 15.03 0.60 12.88
C SER A 288 13.88 0.83 13.87
N TYR A 289 12.75 1.37 13.41
CA TYR A 289 11.62 1.77 14.26
C TYR A 289 12.00 2.65 15.46
N GLU A 290 13.06 3.42 15.32
CA GLU A 290 13.54 4.35 16.33
C GLU A 290 13.43 5.79 15.85
N CYS A 291 13.18 6.70 16.78
CA CYS A 291 13.27 8.12 16.49
C CYS A 291 14.71 8.50 16.15
N PRO A 292 14.94 9.26 15.06
CA PRO A 292 16.29 9.65 14.67
C PRO A 292 16.91 10.61 15.70
N PRO A 293 18.24 10.72 15.74
CA PRO A 293 18.90 11.78 16.48
C PRO A 293 18.49 13.16 15.94
N PHE A 294 18.56 14.19 16.77
CA PHE A 294 18.34 15.55 16.32
C PHE A 294 19.67 16.10 15.76
N VAL A 295 19.75 16.23 14.43
CA VAL A 295 21.00 16.49 13.72
C VAL A 295 21.10 17.91 13.15
N ILE A 296 20.05 18.73 13.29
CA ILE A 296 20.04 20.10 12.80
C ILE A 296 20.10 21.13 13.93
N ASP A 297 20.50 22.33 13.58
CA ASP A 297 20.33 23.54 14.38
C ASP A 297 19.22 24.39 13.74
N PRO A 298 18.06 24.59 14.41
CA PRO A 298 16.95 25.36 13.84
C PRO A 298 17.29 26.84 13.52
N GLU A 299 18.40 27.38 14.05
CA GLU A 299 18.84 28.75 13.79
C GLU A 299 19.75 28.86 12.55
N LYS A 300 20.17 27.73 11.95
CA LYS A 300 20.98 27.67 10.75
C LYS A 300 20.17 27.49 9.48
N LYS A 301 20.79 27.77 8.36
CA LYS A 301 20.20 27.57 7.03
C LYS A 301 20.68 26.24 6.44
N TYR A 302 19.77 25.54 5.79
CA TYR A 302 20.05 24.25 5.14
C TYR A 302 19.60 24.32 3.67
N ILE A 303 20.48 23.85 2.79
CA ILE A 303 20.21 23.68 1.37
C ILE A 303 20.26 22.18 1.06
N ALA A 304 19.22 21.66 0.44
CA ALA A 304 19.16 20.30 -0.06
C ALA A 304 19.29 20.30 -1.58
N THR A 305 20.29 19.57 -2.11
CA THR A 305 20.43 19.30 -3.54
C THR A 305 19.97 17.87 -3.80
N MET A 306 18.88 17.72 -4.54
CA MET A 306 18.29 16.46 -4.95
C MET A 306 18.67 16.17 -6.39
N GLU A 307 19.51 15.16 -6.60
CA GLU A 307 19.84 14.63 -7.91
C GLU A 307 18.82 13.57 -8.31
N THR A 308 18.26 13.68 -9.50
CA THR A 308 17.29 12.73 -10.05
C THR A 308 17.70 12.27 -11.43
N GLU A 309 17.06 11.24 -11.98
CA GLU A 309 17.25 10.82 -13.38
C GLU A 309 16.90 11.92 -14.39
N LYS A 310 16.13 12.95 -13.99
CA LYS A 310 15.75 14.10 -14.83
C LYS A 310 16.68 15.29 -14.67
N GLY A 311 17.53 15.32 -13.63
CA GLY A 311 18.42 16.41 -13.33
C GLY A 311 18.43 16.79 -11.86
N GLU A 312 18.98 17.98 -11.58
CA GLU A 312 19.19 18.50 -10.23
C GLU A 312 18.12 19.52 -9.83
N MET A 313 17.57 19.35 -8.64
CA MET A 313 16.67 20.29 -7.96
C MET A 313 17.32 20.77 -6.66
N VAL A 314 17.28 22.08 -6.37
CA VAL A 314 17.84 22.64 -5.14
C VAL A 314 16.76 23.29 -4.30
N PHE A 315 16.71 22.92 -3.03
CA PHE A 315 15.71 23.37 -2.08
C PHE A 315 16.35 24.14 -0.93
N GLU A 316 15.73 25.26 -0.52
CA GLU A 316 15.96 25.89 0.75
C GLU A 316 15.02 25.30 1.79
N LEU A 317 15.55 24.82 2.93
CA LEU A 317 14.78 24.23 4.01
C LEU A 317 14.43 25.24 5.10
N PHE A 318 13.36 25.02 5.85
CA PHE A 318 12.79 25.94 6.86
C PHE A 318 12.89 25.34 8.28
N PRO A 319 14.09 25.13 8.83
CA PRO A 319 14.26 24.50 10.15
C PRO A 319 13.68 25.33 11.33
N ASN A 320 13.59 26.65 11.14
CA ASN A 320 13.03 27.58 12.12
C ASN A 320 11.52 27.42 12.34
N VAL A 321 10.76 26.96 11.36
CA VAL A 321 9.30 26.78 11.43
C VAL A 321 8.87 25.31 11.46
N ALA A 322 9.65 24.44 10.86
CA ALA A 322 9.37 22.99 10.77
C ALA A 322 10.58 22.13 11.16
N PRO A 323 11.12 22.31 12.39
CA PRO A 323 12.37 21.63 12.80
C PRO A 323 12.28 20.11 12.83
N LEU A 324 11.15 19.50 13.18
CA LEU A 324 11.01 18.04 13.18
C LEU A 324 11.02 17.49 11.75
N ALA A 325 10.28 18.14 10.85
CA ALA A 325 10.22 17.76 9.44
C ALA A 325 11.58 17.92 8.76
N VAL A 326 12.25 19.05 8.98
CA VAL A 326 13.59 19.29 8.41
C VAL A 326 14.62 18.35 9.02
N ASN A 327 14.58 18.08 10.33
CA ASN A 327 15.47 17.09 10.96
C ASN A 327 15.30 15.70 10.36
N SER A 328 14.07 15.24 10.21
CA SER A 328 13.77 13.95 9.59
C SER A 328 14.31 13.89 8.17
N PHE A 329 14.02 14.90 7.35
CA PHE A 329 14.47 14.95 5.97
C PHE A 329 16.01 15.00 5.83
N VAL A 330 16.67 15.80 6.66
CA VAL A 330 18.15 15.93 6.68
C VAL A 330 18.79 14.62 7.12
N TYR A 331 18.32 14.02 8.21
CA TYR A 331 18.85 12.74 8.71
C TYR A 331 18.70 11.62 7.68
N LEU A 332 17.52 11.47 7.10
CA LEU A 332 17.23 10.45 6.09
C LEU A 332 18.05 10.67 4.81
N SER A 333 18.26 11.93 4.41
CA SER A 333 19.13 12.27 3.28
C SER A 333 20.59 11.89 3.55
N GLN A 334 21.10 12.20 4.76
CA GLN A 334 22.48 11.91 5.16
C GLN A 334 22.74 10.40 5.29
N THR A 335 21.74 9.61 5.65
CA THR A 335 21.84 8.15 5.77
C THR A 335 21.63 7.40 4.46
N GLY A 336 21.31 8.12 3.36
CA GLY A 336 21.05 7.50 2.06
C GLY A 336 19.69 6.84 1.93
N PHE A 337 18.76 7.10 2.85
CA PHE A 337 17.41 6.52 2.82
C PHE A 337 16.65 6.83 1.53
N TYR A 338 16.89 8.00 0.94
CA TYR A 338 16.23 8.43 -0.30
C TYR A 338 16.93 7.96 -1.58
N ASP A 339 18.11 7.33 -1.49
CA ASP A 339 18.87 6.89 -2.66
C ASP A 339 18.12 5.75 -3.38
N GLY A 340 17.78 5.96 -4.64
CA GLY A 340 17.00 5.02 -5.45
C GLY A 340 15.47 5.09 -5.28
N VAL A 341 14.97 5.88 -4.32
CA VAL A 341 13.53 6.06 -4.07
C VAL A 341 12.85 6.78 -5.23
N THR A 342 11.66 6.36 -5.61
CA THR A 342 10.93 6.89 -6.75
C THR A 342 9.93 8.00 -6.39
N PHE A 343 9.62 8.85 -7.38
CA PHE A 343 8.40 9.65 -7.34
C PHE A 343 7.22 8.75 -7.73
N HIS A 344 6.65 8.09 -6.74
CA HIS A 344 5.61 7.07 -6.93
C HIS A 344 4.22 7.63 -7.27
N ARG A 345 4.00 8.93 -7.07
CA ARG A 345 2.74 9.62 -7.41
C ARG A 345 3.02 11.03 -7.93
N VAL A 346 2.73 11.28 -9.20
CA VAL A 346 2.96 12.57 -9.87
C VAL A 346 1.69 12.96 -10.62
N LEU A 347 0.98 13.95 -10.10
CA LEU A 347 -0.28 14.43 -10.65
C LEU A 347 -0.08 15.78 -11.31
N GLN A 348 -0.52 15.87 -12.56
CA GLN A 348 -0.47 17.11 -13.32
C GLN A 348 -1.13 18.27 -12.53
N ASP A 349 -0.53 19.45 -12.59
CA ASP A 349 -1.02 20.69 -11.97
C ASP A 349 -1.25 20.61 -10.45
N PHE A 350 -0.73 19.55 -9.78
CA PHE A 350 -0.82 19.43 -8.33
C PHE A 350 0.55 19.21 -7.68
N MET A 351 1.11 17.99 -7.73
CA MET A 351 2.38 17.70 -7.03
C MET A 351 3.10 16.46 -7.55
N ALA A 352 4.42 16.37 -7.24
CA ALA A 352 5.23 15.17 -7.32
C ALA A 352 5.51 14.65 -5.90
N GLN A 353 5.11 13.42 -5.58
CA GLN A 353 5.25 12.77 -4.26
C GLN A 353 6.25 11.62 -4.33
N GLY A 354 7.17 11.59 -3.38
CA GLY A 354 8.18 10.55 -3.18
C GLY A 354 8.44 10.28 -1.69
N GLY A 355 9.56 9.61 -1.38
CA GLY A 355 9.99 9.38 0.01
C GLY A 355 9.47 8.08 0.64
N ASP A 356 8.87 7.19 -0.15
CA ASP A 356 8.56 5.81 0.21
C ASP A 356 9.59 4.88 -0.43
N PRO A 357 10.36 4.12 0.35
CA PRO A 357 11.42 3.24 -0.19
C PRO A 357 10.88 2.12 -1.08
N THR A 358 9.61 1.75 -0.95
CA THR A 358 8.99 0.71 -1.78
C THR A 358 8.35 1.26 -3.05
N GLY A 359 8.14 2.58 -3.15
CA GLY A 359 7.39 3.18 -4.25
C GLY A 359 5.90 2.85 -4.27
N SER A 360 5.36 2.19 -3.26
CA SER A 360 3.95 1.81 -3.13
C SER A 360 3.06 2.94 -2.60
N GLY A 361 3.65 3.92 -1.93
CA GLY A 361 2.95 4.96 -1.16
C GLY A 361 2.51 4.51 0.24
N MET A 362 2.81 3.26 0.64
CA MET A 362 2.34 2.67 1.90
C MET A 362 3.42 2.59 2.99
N SER A 363 4.70 2.63 2.64
CA SER A 363 5.83 2.52 3.55
C SER A 363 6.44 3.87 3.91
N GLY A 364 7.43 3.87 4.82
CA GLY A 364 8.13 5.06 5.28
C GLY A 364 9.34 4.73 6.14
N ALA A 365 9.77 5.66 6.99
CA ALA A 365 11.00 5.52 7.78
C ALA A 365 10.82 4.80 9.14
N GLY A 366 9.68 4.17 9.42
CA GLY A 366 9.45 3.43 10.66
C GLY A 366 9.10 4.31 11.88
N TYR A 367 8.81 5.59 11.66
CA TYR A 367 8.35 6.52 12.72
C TYR A 367 7.46 7.60 12.13
N THR A 368 6.69 8.25 13.01
CA THR A 368 5.87 9.42 12.67
C THR A 368 6.06 10.54 13.69
N TYR A 369 5.78 11.77 13.26
CA TYR A 369 5.86 12.96 14.10
C TYR A 369 4.69 13.91 13.85
N ALA A 370 4.52 14.90 14.74
CA ALA A 370 3.45 15.87 14.66
C ALA A 370 3.64 16.83 13.47
N GLU A 371 2.53 17.29 12.91
CA GLU A 371 2.54 18.35 11.91
C GLU A 371 3.05 19.66 12.51
N GLU A 372 3.85 20.38 11.72
CA GLU A 372 4.37 21.70 12.06
C GLU A 372 3.83 22.72 11.03
N THR A 373 2.69 23.32 11.35
CA THR A 373 2.06 24.33 10.48
C THR A 373 2.27 25.73 11.04
N HIS A 374 2.39 26.71 10.15
CA HIS A 374 2.52 28.11 10.53
C HIS A 374 1.46 28.97 9.81
N PRO A 375 0.74 29.88 10.51
CA PRO A 375 -0.36 30.64 9.92
C PRO A 375 0.07 31.60 8.81
N GLU A 376 1.35 31.95 8.75
CA GLU A 376 1.91 32.82 7.72
C GLU A 376 2.68 32.07 6.63
N LEU A 377 2.82 30.75 6.70
CA LEU A 377 3.46 29.91 5.69
C LEU A 377 2.39 29.06 5.03
N LEU A 378 1.94 29.50 3.86
CA LEU A 378 0.76 28.98 3.18
C LEU A 378 1.14 28.35 1.83
N PHE A 379 0.30 27.47 1.32
CA PHE A 379 0.39 26.90 -0.02
C PHE A 379 -0.18 27.85 -1.10
N ASP A 380 0.13 29.13 -1.01
CA ASP A 380 -0.31 30.21 -1.89
C ASP A 380 0.63 30.43 -3.09
N GLN A 381 1.69 29.66 -3.19
CA GLN A 381 2.70 29.69 -4.24
C GLN A 381 3.07 28.27 -4.71
N PRO A 382 3.62 28.11 -5.93
CA PRO A 382 4.12 26.84 -6.42
C PRO A 382 5.46 26.44 -5.76
N TYR A 383 5.90 25.21 -6.03
CA TYR A 383 7.23 24.69 -5.74
C TYR A 383 7.59 24.57 -4.26
N LEU A 384 6.59 24.41 -3.42
CA LEU A 384 6.79 24.15 -1.99
C LEU A 384 7.10 22.67 -1.75
N LEU A 385 8.11 22.41 -0.93
CA LEU A 385 8.46 21.08 -0.42
C LEU A 385 7.74 20.86 0.91
N ALA A 386 6.88 19.87 0.97
CA ALA A 386 6.02 19.61 2.11
C ALA A 386 5.99 18.13 2.48
N VAL A 387 5.64 17.83 3.73
CA VAL A 387 5.53 16.46 4.23
C VAL A 387 4.18 15.85 3.86
N ALA A 388 4.21 14.67 3.25
CA ALA A 388 3.02 13.87 3.02
C ALA A 388 2.59 13.15 4.33
N LYS A 389 1.28 12.97 4.50
CA LYS A 389 0.71 12.33 5.68
C LYS A 389 -0.65 11.71 5.37
N THR A 390 -1.12 10.85 6.25
CA THR A 390 -2.49 10.34 6.23
C THR A 390 -3.47 11.34 6.87
N ASN A 391 -4.76 11.01 6.91
CA ASN A 391 -5.75 11.83 7.63
C ASN A 391 -5.63 11.74 9.16
N ALA A 392 -4.82 10.82 9.69
CA ALA A 392 -4.57 10.72 11.10
C ALA A 392 -3.67 11.88 11.58
N PRO A 393 -3.87 12.40 12.79
CA PRO A 393 -2.97 13.38 13.38
C PRO A 393 -1.60 12.73 13.69
N SER A 394 -0.55 13.52 13.62
CA SER A 394 0.83 13.09 13.88
C SER A 394 1.23 11.88 13.03
N SER A 395 0.89 11.93 11.73
CA SER A 395 1.22 10.88 10.76
C SER A 395 2.22 11.32 9.69
N SER A 396 2.91 12.45 9.92
CA SER A 396 4.05 12.88 9.12
C SER A 396 5.21 11.88 9.27
N GLY A 397 5.87 11.55 8.18
CA GLY A 397 6.96 10.55 8.16
C GLY A 397 8.05 10.92 7.15
N SER A 398 8.55 9.96 6.39
CA SER A 398 9.57 10.19 5.36
C SER A 398 9.01 10.67 4.03
N GLN A 399 7.73 10.42 3.75
CA GLN A 399 7.15 10.80 2.46
C GLN A 399 6.99 12.32 2.37
N PHE A 400 7.32 12.87 1.21
CA PHE A 400 7.22 14.29 0.91
C PHE A 400 6.57 14.50 -0.47
N PHE A 401 6.12 15.73 -0.70
CA PHE A 401 5.67 16.15 -2.03
C PHE A 401 6.16 17.57 -2.35
N ILE A 402 6.27 17.84 -3.66
CA ILE A 402 6.65 19.16 -4.19
C ILE A 402 5.49 19.64 -5.04
N THR A 403 4.93 20.82 -4.72
CA THR A 403 3.78 21.37 -5.47
C THR A 403 4.21 21.94 -6.82
N PHE A 404 3.42 21.71 -7.87
CA PHE A 404 3.59 22.37 -9.16
C PHE A 404 2.93 23.74 -9.21
N GLU A 405 1.81 23.88 -8.49
CA GLU A 405 0.96 25.08 -8.46
C GLU A 405 0.52 25.38 -7.01
N PRO A 406 -0.04 26.57 -6.72
CA PRO A 406 -0.64 26.84 -5.42
C PRO A 406 -1.68 25.81 -5.02
N ALA A 407 -1.70 25.42 -3.75
CA ALA A 407 -2.58 24.37 -3.22
C ALA A 407 -3.20 24.80 -1.88
N GLU A 408 -3.91 25.93 -1.86
CA GLU A 408 -4.42 26.59 -0.64
C GLU A 408 -5.30 25.69 0.24
N TRP A 409 -5.93 24.65 -0.33
CA TRP A 409 -6.73 23.67 0.43
C TRP A 409 -5.90 22.83 1.41
N LEU A 410 -4.56 22.88 1.32
CA LEU A 410 -3.62 22.21 2.22
C LEU A 410 -3.22 23.08 3.42
N ASN A 411 -3.60 24.36 3.43
CA ASN A 411 -3.23 25.30 4.47
C ASN A 411 -3.65 24.83 5.87
N GLY A 412 -2.73 24.91 6.83
CA GLY A 412 -2.96 24.52 8.22
C GLY A 412 -3.09 23.01 8.46
N ALA A 413 -2.99 22.18 7.43
CA ALA A 413 -3.11 20.72 7.53
C ALA A 413 -1.80 19.98 7.23
N TYR A 414 -0.93 20.56 6.40
CA TYR A 414 0.32 19.97 5.97
C TYR A 414 1.52 20.83 6.33
N THR A 415 2.63 20.19 6.70
CA THR A 415 3.89 20.86 7.05
C THR A 415 4.65 21.25 5.79
N ILE A 416 4.88 22.55 5.61
CA ILE A 416 5.82 23.06 4.60
C ILE A 416 7.21 23.09 5.24
N MET A 417 8.14 22.32 4.71
CA MET A 417 9.50 22.21 5.25
C MET A 417 10.58 22.87 4.38
N GLY A 418 10.19 23.37 3.20
CA GLY A 418 11.11 24.03 2.29
C GLY A 418 10.47 24.51 1.00
N ARG A 419 11.29 25.03 0.10
CA ARG A 419 10.89 25.44 -1.26
C ARG A 419 11.98 25.19 -2.27
N LEU A 420 11.59 24.95 -3.51
CA LEU A 420 12.51 24.86 -4.64
C LEU A 420 13.09 26.25 -4.95
N ILE A 421 14.40 26.36 -5.11
CA ILE A 421 15.10 27.59 -5.49
C ILE A 421 15.85 27.48 -6.83
N LYS A 422 16.00 26.24 -7.36
CA LYS A 422 16.59 25.95 -8.66
C LYS A 422 16.11 24.60 -9.17
N GLY A 423 15.87 24.44 -10.47
CA GLY A 423 15.49 23.18 -11.11
C GLY A 423 13.97 23.04 -11.34
N GLU A 424 13.27 24.14 -11.55
CA GLU A 424 11.85 24.13 -11.89
C GLU A 424 11.55 23.32 -13.15
N ASP A 425 12.39 23.47 -14.18
CA ASP A 425 12.31 22.71 -15.42
C ASP A 425 12.51 21.19 -15.19
N VAL A 426 13.40 20.83 -14.26
CA VAL A 426 13.60 19.44 -13.84
C VAL A 426 12.36 18.91 -13.14
N LEU A 427 11.81 19.64 -12.16
CA LEU A 427 10.59 19.25 -11.46
C LEU A 427 9.42 19.00 -12.44
N ARG A 428 9.23 19.93 -13.39
CA ARG A 428 8.16 19.81 -14.40
C ARG A 428 8.41 18.69 -15.43
N SER A 429 9.63 18.17 -15.52
CA SER A 429 10.01 17.05 -16.39
C SER A 429 9.83 15.68 -15.73
N ILE A 430 9.56 15.61 -14.42
CA ILE A 430 9.23 14.37 -13.73
C ILE A 430 8.01 13.73 -14.39
N THR A 431 8.11 12.45 -14.71
CA THR A 431 7.09 11.73 -15.48
C THR A 431 5.80 11.60 -14.68
N LEU A 432 4.68 12.00 -15.28
CA LEU A 432 3.37 11.89 -14.66
C LEU A 432 3.05 10.42 -14.33
N ARG A 433 2.61 10.18 -13.12
CA ARG A 433 2.24 8.86 -12.62
C ARG A 433 1.09 8.97 -11.63
N ASP A 434 -0.06 8.47 -12.02
CA ASP A 434 -1.22 8.33 -11.13
C ASP A 434 -1.44 6.84 -10.85
N PRO A 435 -1.08 6.35 -9.65
CA PRO A 435 -1.28 4.94 -9.31
C PRO A 435 -2.75 4.54 -9.23
N SER A 436 -3.69 5.50 -9.20
CA SER A 436 -5.14 5.25 -9.23
C SER A 436 -5.72 5.16 -10.66
N ALA A 437 -4.92 5.45 -11.69
CA ALA A 437 -5.35 5.36 -13.08
C ALA A 437 -5.69 3.92 -13.49
N GLN A 438 -6.57 3.78 -14.50
CA GLN A 438 -6.93 2.49 -15.05
C GLN A 438 -6.66 2.47 -16.56
N PRO A 439 -5.75 1.62 -17.08
CA PRO A 439 -4.90 0.72 -16.30
C PRO A 439 -3.87 1.45 -15.44
N ALA A 440 -3.35 0.80 -14.41
CA ALA A 440 -2.26 1.33 -13.61
C ALA A 440 -1.00 1.53 -14.50
N PRO A 441 -0.17 2.56 -14.21
CA PRO A 441 1.04 2.78 -14.98
C PRO A 441 2.05 1.65 -14.79
N ASP A 442 2.59 1.11 -15.87
CA ASP A 442 3.68 0.11 -15.85
C ASP A 442 5.04 0.69 -15.43
N PHE A 443 5.11 2.00 -15.25
CA PHE A 443 6.34 2.72 -14.90
C PHE A 443 6.42 2.93 -13.38
N GLU A 444 7.52 2.52 -12.76
CA GLU A 444 7.74 2.59 -11.31
C GLU A 444 7.85 4.03 -10.77
N GLY A 445 8.24 4.99 -11.60
CA GLY A 445 8.51 6.38 -11.26
C GLY A 445 9.96 6.77 -11.52
N ASP A 446 10.21 8.08 -11.75
CA ASP A 446 11.57 8.60 -11.87
C ASP A 446 12.27 8.53 -10.51
N LYS A 447 13.57 8.15 -10.50
CA LYS A 447 14.31 7.90 -9.27
C LYS A 447 15.06 9.14 -8.77
N ILE A 448 15.09 9.26 -7.46
CA ILE A 448 16.05 10.11 -6.74
C ILE A 448 17.38 9.35 -6.72
N ILE A 449 18.42 9.93 -7.26
CA ILE A 449 19.76 9.33 -7.26
C ILE A 449 20.39 9.54 -5.88
N LYS A 450 20.31 10.78 -5.38
CA LYS A 450 20.87 11.17 -4.09
C LYS A 450 20.34 12.52 -3.63
N ILE A 451 20.28 12.73 -2.31
CA ILE A 451 20.06 14.05 -1.71
C ILE A 451 21.28 14.44 -0.87
N THR A 452 21.87 15.59 -1.18
CA THR A 452 23.01 16.16 -0.45
C THR A 452 22.56 17.38 0.34
N ILE A 453 22.97 17.46 1.61
CA ILE A 453 22.62 18.56 2.51
C ILE A 453 23.85 19.44 2.77
N GLU A 454 23.70 20.75 2.61
CA GLU A 454 24.69 21.78 2.92
C GLU A 454 24.14 22.68 4.03
N GLU A 455 24.88 22.78 5.16
CA GLU A 455 24.61 23.74 6.24
C GLU A 455 25.32 25.06 5.91
N LYS A 456 24.63 26.21 6.07
CA LYS A 456 25.14 27.57 5.77
C LYS A 456 25.05 28.50 6.97
#